data_e71677972ab592edd6176dfb809d0fd9
#
_entry.id   e71677972ab592edd6176dfb809d0fd9
#
_cell.length_a   1.000
_cell.length_b   1.000
_cell.length_c   1.000
_cell.angle_alpha   90.00
_cell.angle_beta   90.00
_cell.angle_gamma   90.00
#
_symmetry.space_group_name_H-M   'P 1'
#
loop_
_entity.id
_entity.type
_entity.pdbx_description
1 polymer ?
#
loop_
_entity_poly.entity_id
_entity_poly.type
_entity_poly.pdbx_seq_one_letter_code
_entity_poly.pdbx_strand_id
1 'polypeptide(L)'
;MRKEYLKGENIETIYFGGGTPSQLEKEDFEQIFDTIREHYGLNHCQEITLEANPDDLSQEYLEMLSSLPFNRLSMGIQTFDDATLKLLRRRHNARTAIEAIDRCRKADFQNISIDLIYGLPGETKERWENDLRQAISLNVEHISAYHLIYEEDTPIYNMLKQHQISEVDEDSSLEFFTLLIEHLQKAGFEH
;
A
#
# COMPACT_ATOMS: atom_id res chain seq x y z
N MET A 1 23.01 6.62 16.41
CA MET A 1 22.52 7.23 15.16
C MET A 1 23.66 7.26 14.14
N ARG A 2 23.42 6.87 12.89
CA ARG A 2 24.47 6.80 11.85
C ARG A 2 24.51 8.09 11.01
N LYS A 3 24.72 9.25 11.63
CA LYS A 3 24.69 10.57 10.98
C LYS A 3 25.65 10.68 9.77
N GLU A 4 26.80 10.01 9.86
CA GLU A 4 27.82 10.07 8.81
C GLU A 4 27.56 9.13 7.64
N TYR A 5 26.48 8.32 7.70
CA TYR A 5 26.17 7.35 6.64
C TYR A 5 25.89 8.04 5.29
N LEU A 6 25.19 9.16 5.31
CA LEU A 6 24.85 9.94 4.12
C LEU A 6 26.00 10.85 3.62
N LYS A 7 27.11 10.97 4.38
CA LYS A 7 28.30 11.76 3.97
C LYS A 7 28.00 13.17 3.45
N GLY A 8 26.93 13.79 3.96
CA GLY A 8 26.50 15.14 3.54
C GLY A 8 25.62 15.17 2.28
N GLU A 9 25.15 14.03 1.79
CA GLU A 9 24.14 13.98 0.74
C GLU A 9 22.79 14.48 1.25
N ASN A 10 22.02 15.12 0.37
CA ASN A 10 20.68 15.58 0.68
C ASN A 10 19.68 14.43 0.73
N ILE A 11 18.72 14.50 1.63
CA ILE A 11 17.56 13.61 1.62
C ILE A 11 16.58 14.11 0.55
N GLU A 12 16.29 13.26 -0.43
CA GLU A 12 15.31 13.55 -1.49
C GLU A 12 13.95 12.89 -1.21
N THR A 13 13.93 11.77 -0.49
CA THR A 13 12.69 11.06 -0.13
C THR A 13 12.72 10.58 1.31
N ILE A 14 11.54 10.53 1.93
CA ILE A 14 11.30 9.91 3.25
C ILE A 14 10.13 8.95 3.12
N TYR A 15 10.32 7.75 3.64
CA TYR A 15 9.30 6.71 3.60
C TYR A 15 9.01 6.19 5.00
N PHE A 16 7.77 6.39 5.46
CA PHE A 16 7.26 5.83 6.70
C PHE A 16 6.58 4.51 6.39
N GLY A 17 7.26 3.42 6.69
CA GLY A 17 6.80 2.06 6.43
C GLY A 17 7.20 1.09 7.52
N GLY A 18 6.69 -0.15 7.40
CA GLY A 18 6.92 -1.22 8.37
C GLY A 18 6.03 -1.10 9.61
N GLY A 19 5.49 -2.22 10.06
CA GLY A 19 4.45 -2.20 11.09
C GLY A 19 3.17 -1.52 10.59
N THR A 20 2.71 -0.51 11.30
CA THR A 20 1.51 0.25 10.92
C THR A 20 1.71 1.73 11.25
N PRO A 21 2.45 2.50 10.42
CA PRO A 21 2.75 3.90 10.70
C PRO A 21 1.50 4.79 10.76
N SER A 22 0.39 4.39 10.13
CA SER A 22 -0.91 5.08 10.23
C SER A 22 -1.59 4.97 11.61
N GLN A 23 -0.93 4.38 12.59
CA GLN A 23 -1.36 4.38 14.00
C GLN A 23 -0.63 5.41 14.86
N LEU A 24 0.33 6.14 14.28
CA LEU A 24 1.05 7.20 15.00
C LEU A 24 0.18 8.45 15.13
N GLU A 25 0.34 9.12 16.27
CA GLU A 25 -0.28 10.40 16.56
C GLU A 25 0.54 11.55 15.96
N LYS A 26 -0.05 12.73 15.92
CA LYS A 26 0.59 13.92 15.35
C LYS A 26 1.93 14.23 15.99
N GLU A 27 1.98 14.16 17.31
CA GLU A 27 3.14 14.45 18.13
C GLU A 27 4.32 13.51 17.83
N ASP A 28 4.03 12.23 17.52
CA ASP A 28 5.05 11.27 17.14
C ASP A 28 5.69 11.66 15.79
N PHE A 29 4.87 12.03 14.81
CA PHE A 29 5.35 12.50 13.52
C PHE A 29 6.15 13.79 13.65
N GLU A 30 5.67 14.76 14.39
CA GLU A 30 6.36 16.03 14.64
C GLU A 30 7.74 15.79 15.24
N GLN A 31 7.85 14.92 16.25
CA GLN A 31 9.13 14.57 16.86
C GLN A 31 10.10 13.90 15.88
N ILE A 32 9.58 12.99 15.02
CA ILE A 32 10.40 12.34 13.99
C ILE A 32 10.87 13.37 12.96
N PHE A 33 9.98 14.22 12.45
CA PHE A 33 10.32 15.25 11.48
C PHE A 33 11.30 16.28 12.03
N ASP A 34 11.14 16.70 13.28
CA ASP A 34 12.08 17.62 13.94
C ASP A 34 13.47 17.00 14.07
N THR A 35 13.54 15.70 14.42
CA THR A 35 14.80 14.96 14.48
C THR A 35 15.46 14.86 13.09
N ILE A 36 14.69 14.56 12.05
CA ILE A 36 15.21 14.49 10.67
C ILE A 36 15.67 15.87 10.22
N ARG A 37 14.89 16.92 10.49
CA ARG A 37 15.20 18.32 10.11
C ARG A 37 16.48 18.80 10.77
N GLU A 38 16.67 18.51 12.07
CA GLU A 38 17.87 18.88 12.81
C GLU A 38 19.14 18.23 12.25
N HIS A 39 19.04 16.97 11.78
CA HIS A 39 20.21 16.18 11.44
C HIS A 39 20.54 16.14 9.96
N TYR A 40 19.53 16.27 9.11
CA TYR A 40 19.67 16.06 7.64
C TYR A 40 19.08 17.22 6.83
N GLY A 41 18.19 18.00 7.42
CA GLY A 41 17.38 18.98 6.68
C GLY A 41 16.24 18.30 5.86
N LEU A 42 15.29 19.11 5.41
CA LEU A 42 14.17 18.68 4.55
C LEU A 42 14.05 19.51 3.26
N ASN A 43 14.96 20.48 3.06
CA ASN A 43 14.84 21.47 1.99
C ASN A 43 14.90 20.87 0.57
N HIS A 44 15.46 19.67 0.42
CA HIS A 44 15.59 18.94 -0.83
C HIS A 44 14.65 17.75 -0.92
N CYS A 45 13.85 17.50 0.12
CA CYS A 45 12.94 16.38 0.16
C CYS A 45 11.73 16.64 -0.76
N GLN A 46 11.59 15.81 -1.80
CA GLN A 46 10.55 15.95 -2.83
C GLN A 46 9.35 15.04 -2.53
N GLU A 47 9.60 13.89 -1.90
CA GLU A 47 8.56 12.91 -1.58
C GLU A 47 8.65 12.49 -0.12
N ILE A 48 7.51 12.57 0.57
CA ILE A 48 7.35 12.06 1.93
C ILE A 48 6.12 11.16 1.95
N THR A 49 6.38 9.85 1.98
CA THR A 49 5.36 8.81 1.88
C THR A 49 4.98 8.26 3.23
N LEU A 50 3.68 8.03 3.45
CA LEU A 50 3.14 7.27 4.57
C LEU A 50 2.45 6.01 4.06
N GLU A 51 2.82 4.83 4.60
CA GLU A 51 2.01 3.60 4.47
C GLU A 51 0.79 3.68 5.37
N ALA A 52 -0.36 3.29 4.85
CA ALA A 52 -1.61 3.29 5.60
C ALA A 52 -2.53 2.12 5.25
N ASN A 53 -3.35 1.71 6.23
CA ASN A 53 -4.49 0.86 5.92
C ASN A 53 -5.71 1.74 5.56
N PRO A 54 -6.60 1.29 4.65
CA PRO A 54 -7.77 2.05 4.26
C PRO A 54 -8.68 2.50 5.43
N ASP A 55 -8.77 1.65 6.45
CA ASP A 55 -9.59 1.88 7.63
C ASP A 55 -8.98 2.85 8.67
N ASP A 56 -7.69 3.15 8.56
CA ASP A 56 -7.02 4.13 9.41
C ASP A 56 -7.19 5.58 8.88
N LEU A 57 -7.55 5.75 7.60
CA LEU A 57 -7.66 7.04 6.93
C LEU A 57 -9.06 7.68 7.13
N SER A 58 -9.37 8.02 8.38
CA SER A 58 -10.55 8.84 8.68
C SER A 58 -10.37 10.28 8.19
N GLN A 59 -11.47 11.04 8.12
CA GLN A 59 -11.41 12.45 7.73
C GLN A 59 -10.51 13.25 8.67
N GLU A 60 -10.66 13.04 9.98
CA GLU A 60 -9.87 13.72 11.02
C GLU A 60 -8.38 13.37 10.92
N TYR A 61 -8.07 12.08 10.63
CA TYR A 61 -6.69 11.64 10.47
C TYR A 61 -6.04 12.26 9.22
N LEU A 62 -6.79 12.34 8.12
CA LEU A 62 -6.32 12.99 6.89
C LEU A 62 -6.11 14.50 7.06
N GLU A 63 -6.97 15.19 7.80
CA GLU A 63 -6.78 16.60 8.16
C GLU A 63 -5.51 16.79 9.00
N MET A 64 -5.24 15.88 9.92
CA MET A 64 -4.00 15.88 10.70
C MET A 64 -2.78 15.66 9.78
N LEU A 65 -2.81 14.66 8.90
CA LEU A 65 -1.73 14.38 7.95
C LEU A 65 -1.47 15.56 7.00
N SER A 66 -2.52 16.25 6.54
CA SER A 66 -2.39 17.45 5.69
C SER A 66 -1.72 18.63 6.41
N SER A 67 -1.68 18.63 7.75
CA SER A 67 -0.91 19.61 8.55
C SER A 67 0.57 19.25 8.68
N LEU A 68 0.98 18.09 8.23
CA LEU A 68 2.35 17.55 8.25
C LEU A 68 2.91 17.52 6.82
N PRO A 69 4.22 17.35 6.63
CA PRO A 69 4.84 17.43 5.31
C PRO A 69 4.63 16.19 4.41
N PHE A 70 3.64 15.36 4.70
CA PHE A 70 3.30 14.22 3.83
C PHE A 70 2.71 14.69 2.50
N ASN A 71 3.19 14.15 1.40
CA ASN A 71 2.68 14.43 0.05
C ASN A 71 2.38 13.18 -0.78
N ARG A 72 2.60 11.98 -0.22
CA ARG A 72 2.26 10.71 -0.84
C ARG A 72 1.71 9.72 0.19
N LEU A 73 0.67 8.98 -0.20
CA LEU A 73 0.11 7.88 0.60
C LEU A 73 0.29 6.56 -0.15
N SER A 74 0.73 5.49 0.54
CA SER A 74 0.73 4.12 0.02
C SER A 74 -0.28 3.30 0.79
N MET A 75 -1.29 2.77 0.10
CA MET A 75 -2.45 2.17 0.74
C MET A 75 -2.53 0.67 0.47
N GLY A 76 -2.45 -0.14 1.53
CA GLY A 76 -2.55 -1.59 1.46
C GLY A 76 -3.97 -2.09 1.22
N ILE A 77 -4.45 -2.08 -0.02
CA ILE A 77 -5.78 -2.57 -0.41
C ILE A 77 -5.80 -4.10 -0.45
N GLN A 78 -4.80 -4.69 -1.05
CA GLN A 78 -4.54 -6.12 -1.26
C GLN A 78 -5.44 -6.74 -2.35
N THR A 79 -6.76 -6.63 -2.28
CA THR A 79 -7.76 -7.12 -3.23
C THR A 79 -9.07 -6.38 -3.02
N PHE A 80 -9.98 -6.43 -3.97
CA PHE A 80 -11.37 -5.94 -3.82
C PHE A 80 -12.38 -7.08 -3.60
N ASP A 81 -11.92 -8.31 -3.34
CA ASP A 81 -12.78 -9.43 -2.94
C ASP A 81 -12.92 -9.49 -1.42
N ASP A 82 -14.11 -9.17 -0.91
CA ASP A 82 -14.38 -9.11 0.54
C ASP A 82 -14.18 -10.47 1.26
N ALA A 83 -14.39 -11.59 0.57
CA ALA A 83 -14.18 -12.91 1.15
C ALA A 83 -12.67 -13.16 1.37
N THR A 84 -11.87 -12.77 0.40
CA THR A 84 -10.40 -12.85 0.48
C THR A 84 -9.83 -11.86 1.50
N LEU A 85 -10.33 -10.63 1.56
CA LEU A 85 -9.94 -9.66 2.60
C LEU A 85 -10.18 -10.23 4.01
N LYS A 86 -11.33 -10.88 4.20
CA LYS A 86 -11.65 -11.55 5.47
C LYS A 86 -10.71 -12.73 5.76
N LEU A 87 -10.36 -13.53 4.76
CA LEU A 87 -9.37 -14.62 4.87
C LEU A 87 -8.01 -14.08 5.31
N LEU A 88 -7.57 -12.95 4.73
CA LEU A 88 -6.34 -12.24 5.06
C LEU A 88 -6.41 -11.47 6.39
N ARG A 89 -7.54 -11.55 7.10
CA ARG A 89 -7.81 -10.84 8.36
C ARG A 89 -7.66 -9.32 8.24
N ARG A 90 -7.99 -8.77 7.06
CA ARG A 90 -8.04 -7.31 6.88
C ARG A 90 -9.26 -6.75 7.60
N ARG A 91 -9.10 -5.53 8.18
CA ARG A 91 -10.16 -4.84 8.90
C ARG A 91 -11.12 -4.11 7.96
N HIS A 92 -10.63 -3.71 6.79
CA HIS A 92 -11.40 -3.04 5.74
C HIS A 92 -12.07 -4.05 4.78
N ASN A 93 -13.03 -3.57 4.03
CA ASN A 93 -13.62 -4.23 2.86
C ASN A 93 -13.38 -3.38 1.60
N ALA A 94 -13.76 -3.90 0.42
CA ALA A 94 -13.57 -3.21 -0.86
C ALA A 94 -14.17 -1.81 -0.87
N ARG A 95 -15.38 -1.65 -0.34
CA ARG A 95 -16.06 -0.34 -0.25
C ARG A 95 -15.26 0.64 0.61
N THR A 96 -14.80 0.22 1.78
CA THR A 96 -13.98 1.05 2.67
C THR A 96 -12.69 1.51 1.98
N ALA A 97 -12.05 0.63 1.20
CA ALA A 97 -10.85 0.97 0.44
C ALA A 97 -11.13 2.05 -0.63
N ILE A 98 -12.20 1.89 -1.41
CA ILE A 98 -12.60 2.88 -2.42
C ILE A 98 -12.93 4.23 -1.77
N GLU A 99 -13.75 4.22 -0.70
CA GLU A 99 -14.11 5.43 0.02
C GLU A 99 -12.89 6.12 0.66
N ALA A 100 -11.85 5.36 1.06
CA ALA A 100 -10.61 5.92 1.59
C ALA A 100 -9.84 6.72 0.51
N ILE A 101 -9.76 6.21 -0.72
CA ILE A 101 -9.16 6.95 -1.86
C ILE A 101 -9.90 8.29 -2.08
N ASP A 102 -11.23 8.25 -2.10
CA ASP A 102 -12.05 9.47 -2.26
C ASP A 102 -11.81 10.49 -1.13
N ARG A 103 -11.67 10.02 0.11
CA ARG A 103 -11.34 10.89 1.25
C ARG A 103 -9.94 11.50 1.11
N CYS A 104 -8.95 10.69 0.69
CA CYS A 104 -7.59 11.18 0.44
C CYS A 104 -7.57 12.28 -0.61
N ARG A 105 -8.30 12.11 -1.73
CA ARG A 105 -8.43 13.15 -2.78
C ARG A 105 -9.08 14.43 -2.25
N LYS A 106 -10.14 14.32 -1.43
CA LYS A 106 -10.78 15.47 -0.77
C LYS A 106 -9.86 16.20 0.22
N ALA A 107 -8.92 15.49 0.81
CA ALA A 107 -7.89 16.05 1.69
C ALA A 107 -6.64 16.53 0.92
N ASP A 108 -6.74 16.65 -0.42
CA ASP A 108 -5.72 17.16 -1.34
C ASP A 108 -4.47 16.26 -1.50
N PHE A 109 -4.56 14.98 -1.15
CA PHE A 109 -3.52 14.02 -1.50
C PHE A 109 -3.65 13.62 -2.98
N GLN A 110 -2.75 14.14 -3.81
CA GLN A 110 -2.74 13.90 -5.26
C GLN A 110 -1.81 12.73 -5.67
N ASN A 111 -0.89 12.31 -4.82
CA ASN A 111 0.01 11.18 -5.08
C ASN A 111 -0.38 10.00 -4.19
N ILE A 112 -1.13 9.06 -4.78
CA ILE A 112 -1.63 7.87 -4.09
C ILE A 112 -1.09 6.62 -4.78
N SER A 113 -0.48 5.74 -3.98
CA SER A 113 -0.11 4.39 -4.36
C SER A 113 -1.08 3.41 -3.72
N ILE A 114 -1.40 2.34 -4.43
CA ILE A 114 -2.13 1.20 -3.84
C ILE A 114 -1.33 -0.07 -4.01
N ASP A 115 -1.44 -0.95 -3.01
CA ASP A 115 -0.78 -2.24 -3.04
C ASP A 115 -1.83 -3.33 -3.24
N LEU A 116 -1.58 -4.21 -4.23
CA LEU A 116 -2.38 -5.38 -4.55
C LEU A 116 -1.56 -6.65 -4.35
N ILE A 117 -2.24 -7.74 -4.04
CA ILE A 117 -1.64 -9.08 -3.97
C ILE A 117 -2.38 -9.98 -4.95
N TYR A 118 -1.64 -10.67 -5.82
CA TYR A 118 -2.16 -11.74 -6.67
C TYR A 118 -1.60 -13.10 -6.26
N GLY A 119 -2.16 -14.17 -6.79
CA GLY A 119 -1.85 -15.54 -6.34
C GLY A 119 -2.48 -15.87 -5.00
N LEU A 120 -3.58 -15.21 -4.67
CA LEU A 120 -4.34 -15.43 -3.44
C LEU A 120 -5.04 -16.80 -3.44
N PRO A 121 -5.26 -17.44 -2.27
CA PRO A 121 -5.92 -18.75 -2.21
C PRO A 121 -7.28 -18.75 -2.90
N GLY A 122 -7.44 -19.66 -3.87
CA GLY A 122 -8.67 -19.77 -4.65
C GLY A 122 -8.95 -18.61 -5.61
N GLU A 123 -7.94 -17.79 -5.88
CA GLU A 123 -8.06 -16.75 -6.90
C GLU A 123 -8.25 -17.34 -8.28
N THR A 124 -9.13 -16.73 -9.06
CA THR A 124 -9.35 -17.08 -10.46
C THR A 124 -8.94 -15.91 -11.35
N LYS A 125 -8.71 -16.19 -12.62
CA LYS A 125 -8.43 -15.18 -13.64
C LYS A 125 -9.45 -14.03 -13.61
N GLU A 126 -10.73 -14.37 -13.56
CA GLU A 126 -11.82 -13.38 -13.57
C GLU A 126 -11.78 -12.48 -12.32
N ARG A 127 -11.41 -13.03 -11.14
CA ARG A 127 -11.26 -12.24 -9.91
C ARG A 127 -10.08 -11.29 -10.01
N TRP A 128 -8.93 -11.78 -10.47
CA TRP A 128 -7.76 -10.95 -10.68
C TRP A 128 -8.00 -9.83 -11.70
N GLU A 129 -8.62 -10.15 -12.84
CA GLU A 129 -9.01 -9.14 -13.83
C GLU A 129 -9.99 -8.12 -13.24
N ASN A 130 -10.89 -8.54 -12.34
CA ASN A 130 -11.78 -7.61 -11.64
C ASN A 130 -11.01 -6.66 -10.72
N ASP A 131 -10.04 -7.18 -9.95
CA ASP A 131 -9.19 -6.36 -9.09
C ASP A 131 -8.39 -5.33 -9.90
N LEU A 132 -7.82 -5.74 -11.04
CA LEU A 132 -7.12 -4.82 -11.95
C LEU A 132 -8.04 -3.73 -12.51
N ARG A 133 -9.26 -4.09 -12.95
CA ARG A 133 -10.25 -3.12 -13.43
C ARG A 133 -10.65 -2.12 -12.34
N GLN A 134 -10.87 -2.60 -11.13
CA GLN A 134 -11.18 -1.74 -9.97
C GLN A 134 -10.02 -0.79 -9.68
N ALA A 135 -8.81 -1.32 -9.58
CA ALA A 135 -7.60 -0.52 -9.31
C ALA A 135 -7.39 0.59 -10.35
N ILE A 136 -7.52 0.26 -11.65
CA ILE A 136 -7.40 1.23 -12.75
C ILE A 136 -8.48 2.31 -12.65
N SER A 137 -9.72 1.94 -12.28
CA SER A 137 -10.83 2.89 -12.16
C SER A 137 -10.66 3.93 -11.06
N LEU A 138 -9.79 3.68 -10.09
CA LEU A 138 -9.50 4.61 -8.98
C LEU A 138 -8.61 5.78 -9.39
N ASN A 139 -8.03 5.75 -10.60
CA ASN A 139 -7.14 6.80 -11.13
C ASN A 139 -6.03 7.18 -10.12
N VAL A 140 -5.36 6.17 -9.57
CA VAL A 140 -4.19 6.37 -8.69
C VAL A 140 -2.92 6.51 -9.53
N GLU A 141 -1.90 7.15 -8.97
CA GLU A 141 -0.63 7.46 -9.65
C GLU A 141 0.30 6.24 -9.70
N HIS A 142 0.14 5.31 -8.77
CA HIS A 142 1.01 4.14 -8.69
C HIS A 142 0.24 2.90 -8.19
N ILE A 143 0.60 1.73 -8.72
CA ILE A 143 0.08 0.43 -8.29
C ILE A 143 1.29 -0.47 -8.05
N SER A 144 1.45 -0.94 -6.81
CA SER A 144 2.36 -2.04 -6.47
C SER A 144 1.57 -3.35 -6.50
N ALA A 145 2.04 -4.35 -7.21
CA ALA A 145 1.40 -5.66 -7.20
C ALA A 145 2.42 -6.75 -6.88
N TYR A 146 2.13 -7.54 -5.85
CA TYR A 146 3.00 -8.58 -5.33
C TYR A 146 2.35 -9.94 -5.47
N HIS A 147 3.15 -10.96 -5.81
CA HIS A 147 2.69 -12.34 -5.66
C HIS A 147 2.65 -12.69 -4.17
N LEU A 148 1.60 -13.39 -3.72
CA LEU A 148 1.49 -13.86 -2.34
C LEU A 148 2.67 -14.77 -1.99
N ILE A 149 3.35 -14.45 -0.90
CA ILE A 149 4.39 -15.28 -0.31
C ILE A 149 3.87 -15.82 1.03
N TYR A 150 4.00 -17.13 1.23
CA TYR A 150 3.60 -17.81 2.45
C TYR A 150 4.76 -17.83 3.44
N GLU A 151 4.91 -16.77 4.22
CA GLU A 151 5.96 -16.67 5.24
C GLU A 151 5.64 -17.54 6.46
N GLU A 152 6.65 -18.22 6.98
CA GLU A 152 6.53 -19.02 8.21
C GLU A 152 5.98 -18.17 9.36
N ASP A 153 5.30 -18.82 10.31
CA ASP A 153 4.66 -18.19 11.47
C ASP A 153 3.48 -17.25 11.18
N THR A 154 3.09 -17.09 9.91
CA THR A 154 1.88 -16.33 9.57
C THR A 154 0.62 -17.18 9.65
N PRO A 155 -0.55 -16.58 9.95
CA PRO A 155 -1.82 -17.30 9.93
C PRO A 155 -2.11 -18.00 8.60
N ILE A 156 -1.81 -17.35 7.48
CA ILE A 156 -2.07 -17.91 6.13
C ILE A 156 -1.16 -19.11 5.84
N TYR A 157 0.10 -19.07 6.28
CA TYR A 157 1.01 -20.21 6.18
C TYR A 157 0.51 -21.41 7.01
N ASN A 158 0.00 -21.16 8.22
CA ASN A 158 -0.58 -22.21 9.05
C ASN A 158 -1.81 -22.85 8.41
N MET A 159 -2.66 -22.06 7.72
CA MET A 159 -3.81 -22.58 6.96
C MET A 159 -3.35 -23.46 5.79
N LEU A 160 -2.30 -23.05 5.09
CA LEU A 160 -1.69 -23.85 4.01
C LEU A 160 -1.17 -25.19 4.54
N LYS A 161 -0.38 -25.16 5.62
CA LYS A 161 0.15 -26.40 6.26
C LYS A 161 -0.95 -27.34 6.75
N GLN A 162 -2.09 -26.83 7.13
CA GLN A 162 -3.26 -27.60 7.56
C GLN A 162 -4.17 -28.00 6.38
N HIS A 163 -3.78 -27.75 5.15
CA HIS A 163 -4.55 -28.01 3.93
C HIS A 163 -5.95 -27.38 3.93
N GLN A 164 -6.12 -26.26 4.63
CA GLN A 164 -7.36 -25.46 4.62
C GLN A 164 -7.47 -24.57 3.39
N ILE A 165 -6.33 -24.23 2.81
CA ILE A 165 -6.16 -23.49 1.57
C ILE A 165 -5.09 -24.18 0.72
N SER A 166 -5.04 -23.87 -0.57
CA SER A 166 -3.98 -24.29 -1.49
C SER A 166 -3.34 -23.06 -2.15
N GLU A 167 -2.09 -23.19 -2.49
CA GLU A 167 -1.39 -22.25 -3.37
C GLU A 167 -2.00 -22.28 -4.77
N VAL A 168 -1.90 -21.16 -5.45
CA VAL A 168 -2.13 -21.10 -6.90
C VAL A 168 -0.96 -21.78 -7.59
N ASP A 169 -1.24 -22.55 -8.63
CA ASP A 169 -0.21 -23.23 -9.40
C ASP A 169 0.65 -22.23 -10.21
N GLU A 170 1.81 -22.71 -10.65
CA GLU A 170 2.82 -21.86 -11.31
C GLU A 170 2.30 -21.29 -12.65
N ASP A 171 1.54 -22.08 -13.42
CA ASP A 171 0.98 -21.63 -14.71
C ASP A 171 -0.03 -20.50 -14.50
N SER A 172 -0.93 -20.65 -13.52
CA SER A 172 -1.88 -19.60 -13.14
C SER A 172 -1.17 -18.36 -12.60
N SER A 173 -0.12 -18.52 -11.80
CA SER A 173 0.69 -17.39 -11.28
C SER A 173 1.35 -16.60 -12.41
N LEU A 174 1.87 -17.29 -13.43
CA LEU A 174 2.45 -16.66 -14.61
C LEU A 174 1.38 -15.96 -15.46
N GLU A 175 0.19 -16.56 -15.60
CA GLU A 175 -0.93 -15.93 -16.28
C GLU A 175 -1.35 -14.64 -15.57
N PHE A 176 -1.44 -14.64 -14.23
CA PHE A 176 -1.82 -13.45 -13.46
C PHE A 176 -0.79 -12.33 -13.60
N PHE A 177 0.50 -12.67 -13.60
CA PHE A 177 1.56 -11.69 -13.84
C PHE A 177 1.47 -11.09 -15.25
N THR A 178 1.18 -11.92 -16.25
CA THR A 178 1.01 -11.46 -17.63
C THR A 178 -0.18 -10.51 -17.75
N LEU A 179 -1.33 -10.86 -17.17
CA LEU A 179 -2.52 -10.01 -17.13
C LEU A 179 -2.26 -8.66 -16.42
N LEU A 180 -1.50 -8.67 -15.31
CA LEU A 180 -1.09 -7.46 -14.62
C LEU A 180 -0.42 -6.48 -15.59
N ILE A 181 0.63 -6.94 -16.28
CA ILE A 181 1.40 -6.11 -17.22
C ILE A 181 0.49 -5.60 -18.33
N GLU A 182 -0.29 -6.49 -18.97
CA GLU A 182 -1.15 -6.12 -20.09
C GLU A 182 -2.22 -5.10 -19.71
N HIS A 183 -2.89 -5.28 -18.57
CA HIS A 183 -3.95 -4.37 -18.12
C HIS A 183 -3.39 -3.00 -17.73
N LEU A 184 -2.30 -2.96 -16.98
CA LEU A 184 -1.70 -1.70 -16.56
C LEU A 184 -1.09 -0.94 -17.72
N GLN A 185 -0.40 -1.60 -18.66
CA GLN A 185 0.12 -0.93 -19.86
C GLN A 185 -1.00 -0.38 -20.75
N LYS A 186 -2.10 -1.11 -20.95
CA LYS A 186 -3.28 -0.63 -21.70
C LYS A 186 -3.93 0.59 -21.03
N ALA A 187 -3.82 0.69 -19.70
CA ALA A 187 -4.32 1.82 -18.92
C ALA A 187 -3.33 3.00 -18.84
N GLY A 188 -2.14 2.89 -19.44
CA GLY A 188 -1.13 3.96 -19.49
C GLY A 188 -0.12 3.96 -18.35
N PHE A 189 -0.11 2.91 -17.51
CA PHE A 189 0.94 2.75 -16.51
C PHE A 189 2.24 2.27 -17.17
N GLU A 190 3.37 2.78 -16.70
CA GLU A 190 4.70 2.29 -17.05
C GLU A 190 5.12 1.18 -16.05
N HIS A 191 5.82 0.14 -16.57
CA HIS A 191 6.32 -0.99 -15.78
C HIS A 191 7.83 -0.93 -15.66
#